data_46673f057f6fc120a5fd9de985dc9cbe
#
_entry.id   46673f057f6fc120a5fd9de985dc9cbe
#
_cell.length_a   1.000
_cell.length_b   1.000
_cell.length_c   1.000
_cell.angle_alpha   90.00
_cell.angle_beta   90.00
_cell.angle_gamma   90.00
#
_symmetry.space_group_name_H-M   'P 1'
#
loop_
_entity.id
_entity.type
_entity.pdbx_description
1 polymer ?
#
loop_
_entity_poly.entity_id
_entity_poly.type
_entity_poly.pdbx_seq_one_letter_code
_entity_poly.pdbx_strand_id
1 'polypeptide(L)'
;MKRAFVILFSVLGLVSCATVSREQGLVQRAVDAMGGADALAGIKTISVKGTMKQWEPEQSDVPGGEMRFANESSYEVVQDRTRRAARYDWEKKFAYPAPRTYKFSEIVTPDAGYVIGIDTTARNAQNMQNNPPAHAMSGARLATTQREAGRGALTSLLLNMRNNPDQVQPAPDVVVGGVAYPAVSYGPYIVAFDAQTGLPARVRTLDYDNVWGDVNYDLVYSQWRDFGGIKIPMNRKYELNGRVIQENQFTDLRVNPPVDSSRFDVPAGIAAGAPRPAMGNVPYQWVLRRQFIGTYLDSENVSYDSRTAGGGLRLQELAPGVQHVVGGSHNSLLVEMSDYLIVFDAPVTDAQSLWVVNAAKEKFPGKPIRWVVLTHHHMDHSGGVRGFLAEGATLVVGQGAGAHFRRVLDAPATRNPDMRPRDFRGTPILEVPESHVMSDARGRQVIVYRIDNPHAKSYLIGYVPDAKLGFVTDLWSPGRDPLPAKITPPLAAVTAGVKKAGIEPARFAGGHGSVGDFAPLQKLSSE
;
A
#
# COMPACT_ATOMS: atom_id res chain seq x y z
N MET A 1 -43.03 61.34 55.11
CA MET A 1 -43.66 60.33 54.30
C MET A 1 -42.74 60.03 53.12
N LYS A 2 -41.94 58.96 53.23
CA LYS A 2 -41.03 58.50 52.17
C LYS A 2 -41.66 57.26 51.54
N ARG A 3 -42.03 57.34 50.22
CA ARG A 3 -42.56 56.20 49.45
C ARG A 3 -41.37 55.43 48.88
N ALA A 4 -41.24 54.17 49.25
CA ALA A 4 -40.30 53.24 48.66
C ALA A 4 -40.93 52.63 47.38
N PHE A 5 -40.23 52.76 46.27
CA PHE A 5 -40.55 52.07 44.99
C PHE A 5 -39.83 50.71 44.97
N VAL A 6 -40.59 49.64 44.98
CA VAL A 6 -40.05 48.29 44.75
C VAL A 6 -40.06 48.01 43.23
N ILE A 7 -38.88 47.91 42.63
CA ILE A 7 -38.72 47.49 41.22
C ILE A 7 -38.61 45.98 41.20
N LEU A 8 -39.61 45.34 40.65
CA LEU A 8 -39.63 43.92 40.44
C LEU A 8 -38.83 43.61 39.13
N PHE A 9 -37.62 43.06 39.23
CA PHE A 9 -36.87 42.57 38.08
C PHE A 9 -37.40 41.18 37.68
N SER A 10 -38.14 41.09 36.59
CA SER A 10 -38.49 39.81 35.95
C SER A 10 -37.28 39.31 35.18
N VAL A 11 -36.63 38.26 35.67
CA VAL A 11 -35.60 37.54 34.94
C VAL A 11 -36.32 36.62 33.95
N LEU A 12 -36.42 37.04 32.68
CA LEU A 12 -36.75 36.15 31.60
C LEU A 12 -35.54 35.23 31.36
N GLY A 13 -35.64 33.99 31.81
CA GLY A 13 -34.72 32.93 31.45
C GLY A 13 -34.85 32.65 29.96
N LEU A 14 -33.91 33.11 29.17
CA LEU A 14 -33.72 32.64 27.79
C LEU A 14 -33.32 31.16 27.84
N VAL A 15 -34.28 30.26 27.67
CA VAL A 15 -34.01 28.87 27.33
C VAL A 15 -33.46 28.88 25.90
N SER A 16 -32.14 28.91 25.78
CA SER A 16 -31.46 28.68 24.53
C SER A 16 -31.75 27.23 24.10
N CYS A 17 -32.75 27.05 23.23
CA CYS A 17 -32.82 25.80 22.46
C CYS A 17 -31.54 25.71 21.63
N ALA A 18 -30.58 24.92 22.07
CA ALA A 18 -29.42 24.59 21.24
C ALA A 18 -29.96 23.97 19.94
N THR A 19 -29.87 24.72 18.85
CA THR A 19 -30.22 24.19 17.52
C THR A 19 -29.25 23.07 17.18
N VAL A 20 -29.78 21.86 16.94
CA VAL A 20 -28.99 20.71 16.46
C VAL A 20 -28.31 21.11 15.16
N SER A 21 -26.98 21.00 15.09
CA SER A 21 -26.25 21.32 13.87
C SER A 21 -26.62 20.35 12.72
N ARG A 22 -26.36 20.76 11.47
CA ARG A 22 -26.53 19.87 10.30
C ARG A 22 -25.79 18.56 10.50
N GLU A 23 -24.55 18.62 10.97
CA GLU A 23 -23.65 17.50 11.19
C GLU A 23 -24.20 16.53 12.25
N GLN A 24 -24.65 17.06 13.37
CA GLN A 24 -25.31 16.28 14.42
C GLN A 24 -26.60 15.64 13.94
N GLY A 25 -27.38 16.35 13.12
CA GLY A 25 -28.59 15.83 12.49
C GLY A 25 -28.33 14.67 11.53
N LEU A 26 -27.26 14.72 10.74
CA LEU A 26 -26.84 13.63 9.86
C LEU A 26 -26.45 12.39 10.67
N VAL A 27 -25.63 12.55 11.71
CA VAL A 27 -25.20 11.45 12.57
C VAL A 27 -26.38 10.81 13.31
N GLN A 28 -27.26 11.63 13.91
CA GLN A 28 -28.44 11.11 14.62
C GLN A 28 -29.33 10.31 13.68
N ARG A 29 -29.61 10.85 12.48
CA ARG A 29 -30.41 10.15 11.47
C ARG A 29 -29.81 8.81 11.03
N ALA A 30 -28.49 8.74 10.93
CA ALA A 30 -27.80 7.48 10.62
C ALA A 30 -27.88 6.47 11.77
N VAL A 31 -27.72 6.91 13.01
CA VAL A 31 -27.90 6.09 14.21
C VAL A 31 -29.33 5.52 14.25
N ASP A 32 -30.34 6.36 14.04
CA ASP A 32 -31.75 5.94 14.02
C ASP A 32 -32.05 4.96 12.87
N ALA A 33 -31.54 5.25 11.68
CA ALA A 33 -31.69 4.38 10.50
C ALA A 33 -31.04 3.01 10.69
N MET A 34 -30.01 2.90 11.51
CA MET A 34 -29.33 1.64 11.84
C MET A 34 -29.93 0.88 13.03
N GLY A 35 -30.98 1.41 13.70
CA GLY A 35 -31.69 0.73 14.77
C GLY A 35 -31.73 1.47 16.11
N GLY A 36 -31.14 2.64 16.15
CA GLY A 36 -31.13 3.50 17.36
C GLY A 36 -29.94 3.27 18.29
N ALA A 37 -29.67 4.27 19.10
CA ALA A 37 -28.47 4.30 19.94
C ALA A 37 -28.36 3.14 20.94
N ASP A 38 -29.46 2.77 21.57
CA ASP A 38 -29.46 1.73 22.60
C ASP A 38 -29.21 0.35 21.98
N ALA A 39 -29.82 0.05 20.82
CA ALA A 39 -29.58 -1.19 20.08
C ALA A 39 -28.12 -1.29 19.64
N LEU A 40 -27.55 -0.21 19.09
CA LEU A 40 -26.15 -0.18 18.67
C LEU A 40 -25.19 -0.29 19.85
N ALA A 41 -25.47 0.33 20.99
CA ALA A 41 -24.70 0.23 22.22
C ALA A 41 -24.80 -1.17 22.88
N GLY A 42 -25.92 -1.86 22.66
CA GLY A 42 -26.14 -3.24 23.09
C GLY A 42 -25.27 -4.28 22.39
N ILE A 43 -24.59 -3.93 21.29
CA ILE A 43 -23.68 -4.84 20.58
C ILE A 43 -22.38 -4.95 21.34
N LYS A 44 -22.15 -6.11 21.97
CA LYS A 44 -20.92 -6.41 22.74
C LYS A 44 -19.96 -7.27 21.95
N THR A 45 -20.48 -8.23 21.18
CA THR A 45 -19.69 -9.11 20.34
C THR A 45 -20.28 -9.20 18.93
N ILE A 46 -19.43 -9.43 17.94
CA ILE A 46 -19.84 -9.70 16.56
C ILE A 46 -19.00 -10.86 16.04
N SER A 47 -19.64 -11.80 15.36
CA SER A 47 -18.97 -12.83 14.57
C SER A 47 -19.43 -12.72 13.13
N VAL A 48 -18.46 -12.73 12.19
CA VAL A 48 -18.72 -12.63 10.75
C VAL A 48 -17.92 -13.71 10.04
N LYS A 49 -18.57 -14.44 9.12
CA LYS A 49 -17.88 -15.20 8.07
C LYS A 49 -18.10 -14.52 6.74
N GLY A 50 -17.09 -14.56 5.89
CA GLY A 50 -17.19 -13.91 4.60
C GLY A 50 -16.18 -14.40 3.58
N THR A 51 -16.36 -13.91 2.37
CA THR A 51 -15.41 -14.07 1.26
C THR A 51 -14.91 -12.70 0.83
N MET A 52 -13.73 -12.66 0.24
CA MET A 52 -13.10 -11.45 -0.25
C MET A 52 -12.45 -11.71 -1.60
N LYS A 53 -12.62 -10.78 -2.53
CA LYS A 53 -11.85 -10.69 -3.78
C LYS A 53 -11.00 -9.44 -3.75
N GLN A 54 -9.76 -9.54 -4.22
CA GLN A 54 -8.82 -8.42 -4.26
C GLN A 54 -8.20 -8.29 -5.64
N TRP A 55 -8.06 -7.04 -6.08
CA TRP A 55 -7.37 -6.64 -7.32
C TRP A 55 -6.21 -5.70 -6.98
N GLU A 56 -5.14 -5.82 -7.77
CA GLU A 56 -3.98 -4.95 -7.65
C GLU A 56 -3.94 -3.98 -8.85
N PRO A 57 -4.17 -2.69 -8.63
CA PRO A 57 -4.25 -1.71 -9.71
C PRO A 57 -2.91 -1.44 -10.40
N GLU A 58 -1.80 -1.68 -9.69
CA GLU A 58 -0.46 -1.33 -10.13
C GLU A 58 0.33 -2.54 -10.67
N GLN A 59 -0.38 -3.59 -11.07
CA GLN A 59 0.19 -4.83 -11.63
C GLN A 59 -0.48 -5.20 -12.97
N SER A 60 -1.02 -4.20 -13.68
CA SER A 60 -1.63 -4.39 -14.99
C SER A 60 -0.60 -4.79 -16.05
N ASP A 61 -1.05 -5.48 -17.11
CA ASP A 61 -0.19 -5.83 -18.27
C ASP A 61 0.28 -4.56 -19.01
N VAL A 62 -0.61 -3.56 -19.10
CA VAL A 62 -0.36 -2.29 -19.79
C VAL A 62 -0.31 -1.17 -18.76
N PRO A 63 0.62 -0.20 -18.87
CA PRO A 63 0.68 0.94 -17.95
C PRO A 63 -0.66 1.65 -17.80
N GLY A 64 -1.21 1.65 -16.56
CA GLY A 64 -2.52 2.21 -16.26
C GLY A 64 -3.72 1.44 -16.82
N GLY A 65 -3.52 0.18 -17.20
CA GLY A 65 -4.54 -0.72 -17.72
C GLY A 65 -5.46 -1.33 -16.65
N GLU A 66 -6.10 -2.46 -17.00
CA GLU A 66 -7.00 -3.18 -16.11
C GLU A 66 -6.27 -3.73 -14.89
N MET A 67 -6.90 -3.59 -13.72
CA MET A 67 -6.36 -4.12 -12.47
C MET A 67 -6.23 -5.64 -12.55
N ARG A 68 -5.12 -6.16 -12.05
CA ARG A 68 -4.89 -7.59 -12.01
C ARG A 68 -5.61 -8.22 -10.82
N PHE A 69 -6.37 -9.29 -11.07
CA PHE A 69 -6.94 -10.10 -9.98
C PHE A 69 -5.80 -10.72 -9.16
N ALA A 70 -5.79 -10.44 -7.85
CA ALA A 70 -4.74 -10.84 -6.95
C ALA A 70 -5.07 -12.12 -6.18
N ASN A 71 -6.20 -12.12 -5.46
CA ASN A 71 -6.58 -13.24 -4.63
C ASN A 71 -8.08 -13.34 -4.38
N GLU A 72 -8.50 -14.53 -3.99
CA GLU A 72 -9.77 -14.83 -3.35
C GLU A 72 -9.51 -15.37 -1.94
N SER A 73 -10.26 -14.90 -0.97
CA SER A 73 -10.08 -15.28 0.43
C SER A 73 -11.39 -15.69 1.06
N SER A 74 -11.32 -16.62 2.01
CA SER A 74 -12.36 -16.81 3.02
C SER A 74 -11.83 -16.37 4.38
N TYR A 75 -12.72 -15.88 5.22
CA TYR A 75 -12.33 -15.42 6.55
C TYR A 75 -13.43 -15.56 7.57
N GLU A 76 -13.02 -15.67 8.83
CA GLU A 76 -13.86 -15.47 10.00
C GLU A 76 -13.29 -14.30 10.81
N VAL A 77 -14.17 -13.40 11.27
CA VAL A 77 -13.82 -12.32 12.18
C VAL A 77 -14.66 -12.46 13.44
N VAL A 78 -14.00 -12.43 14.59
CA VAL A 78 -14.66 -12.33 15.89
C VAL A 78 -14.18 -11.04 16.56
N GLN A 79 -15.13 -10.24 17.00
CA GLN A 79 -14.86 -8.99 17.71
C GLN A 79 -15.48 -9.02 19.10
N ASP A 80 -14.72 -8.64 20.11
CA ASP A 80 -15.19 -8.30 21.44
C ASP A 80 -15.00 -6.81 21.67
N ARG A 81 -16.10 -6.08 21.68
CA ARG A 81 -16.10 -4.61 21.84
C ARG A 81 -15.84 -4.18 23.27
N THR A 82 -16.14 -5.03 24.23
CA THR A 82 -15.90 -4.74 25.65
C THR A 82 -14.41 -4.75 25.95
N ARG A 83 -13.66 -5.61 25.27
CA ARG A 83 -12.19 -5.69 25.31
C ARG A 83 -11.49 -4.86 24.23
N ARG A 84 -12.24 -4.33 23.27
CA ARG A 84 -11.72 -3.67 22.06
C ARG A 84 -10.76 -4.58 21.29
N ALA A 85 -11.04 -5.89 21.29
CA ALA A 85 -10.22 -6.91 20.66
C ALA A 85 -10.90 -7.50 19.41
N ALA A 86 -10.09 -7.86 18.43
CA ALA A 86 -10.55 -8.55 17.22
C ALA A 86 -9.59 -9.67 16.84
N ARG A 87 -10.15 -10.77 16.34
CA ARG A 87 -9.41 -11.85 15.71
C ARG A 87 -9.95 -12.06 14.31
N TYR A 88 -9.04 -12.17 13.36
CA TYR A 88 -9.28 -12.43 11.94
C TYR A 88 -8.60 -13.75 11.60
N ASP A 89 -9.36 -14.75 11.20
CA ASP A 89 -8.83 -16.03 10.71
C ASP A 89 -8.97 -16.04 9.18
N TRP A 90 -7.85 -16.15 8.46
CA TRP A 90 -7.76 -16.00 7.01
C TRP A 90 -7.36 -17.29 6.30
N GLU A 91 -7.99 -17.57 5.17
CA GLU A 91 -7.45 -18.40 4.10
C GLU A 91 -7.43 -17.59 2.81
N LYS A 92 -6.24 -17.14 2.36
CA LYS A 92 -6.05 -16.34 1.16
C LYS A 92 -5.44 -17.17 0.05
N LYS A 93 -6.15 -17.27 -1.08
CA LYS A 93 -5.70 -17.99 -2.28
C LYS A 93 -5.29 -16.99 -3.35
N PHE A 94 -4.00 -16.76 -3.45
CA PHE A 94 -3.45 -15.88 -4.48
C PHE A 94 -3.39 -16.60 -5.82
N ALA A 95 -3.82 -15.91 -6.87
CA ALA A 95 -3.72 -16.34 -8.25
C ALA A 95 -2.48 -15.77 -8.95
N TYR A 96 -2.05 -14.59 -8.56
CA TYR A 96 -0.95 -13.84 -9.16
C TYR A 96 0.01 -13.32 -8.08
N PRO A 97 1.32 -13.21 -8.32
CA PRO A 97 2.08 -13.60 -9.53
C PRO A 97 2.21 -15.11 -9.75
N ALA A 98 1.98 -15.90 -8.70
CA ALA A 98 1.95 -17.36 -8.76
C ALA A 98 0.91 -17.91 -7.79
N PRO A 99 0.25 -19.04 -8.08
CA PRO A 99 -0.69 -19.69 -7.18
C PRO A 99 -0.04 -20.02 -5.84
N ARG A 100 -0.63 -19.53 -4.74
CA ARG A 100 -0.19 -19.81 -3.37
C ARG A 100 -1.33 -19.60 -2.38
N THR A 101 -1.27 -20.30 -1.27
CA THR A 101 -2.29 -20.17 -0.21
C THR A 101 -1.61 -19.78 1.10
N TYR A 102 -2.16 -18.77 1.75
CA TYR A 102 -1.79 -18.36 3.09
C TYR A 102 -2.92 -18.72 4.06
N LYS A 103 -2.54 -19.32 5.21
CA LYS A 103 -3.44 -19.56 6.33
C LYS A 103 -2.83 -18.96 7.58
N PHE A 104 -3.51 -17.98 8.15
CA PHE A 104 -3.02 -17.25 9.30
C PHE A 104 -4.15 -16.59 10.08
N SER A 105 -3.86 -16.25 11.34
CA SER A 105 -4.73 -15.44 12.18
C SER A 105 -4.04 -14.13 12.52
N GLU A 106 -4.81 -13.05 12.55
CA GLU A 106 -4.40 -11.75 13.11
C GLU A 106 -5.22 -11.51 14.37
N ILE A 107 -4.56 -11.22 15.47
CA ILE A 107 -5.19 -10.82 16.73
C ILE A 107 -4.75 -9.39 17.03
N VAL A 108 -5.74 -8.52 17.26
CA VAL A 108 -5.51 -7.08 17.47
C VAL A 108 -6.23 -6.66 18.75
N THR A 109 -5.49 -6.03 19.65
CA THR A 109 -5.98 -5.39 20.87
C THR A 109 -5.62 -3.90 20.83
N PRO A 110 -6.05 -3.07 21.80
CA PRO A 110 -5.62 -1.67 21.87
C PRO A 110 -4.10 -1.48 21.94
N ASP A 111 -3.40 -2.41 22.58
CA ASP A 111 -1.99 -2.24 22.94
C ASP A 111 -1.05 -3.15 22.13
N ALA A 112 -1.57 -4.18 21.48
CA ALA A 112 -0.75 -5.18 20.81
C ALA A 112 -1.46 -5.77 19.58
N GLY A 113 -0.66 -6.27 18.63
CA GLY A 113 -1.12 -7.07 17.51
C GLY A 113 -0.12 -8.17 17.22
N TYR A 114 -0.60 -9.32 16.82
CA TYR A 114 0.24 -10.45 16.48
C TYR A 114 -0.40 -11.36 15.44
N VAL A 115 0.47 -12.16 14.82
CA VAL A 115 0.13 -13.08 13.74
C VAL A 115 0.43 -14.50 14.18
N ILE A 116 -0.44 -15.44 13.83
CA ILE A 116 -0.22 -16.88 13.95
C ILE A 116 -0.41 -17.50 12.58
N GLY A 117 0.56 -18.27 12.09
CA GLY A 117 0.52 -18.92 10.79
C GLY A 117 1.37 -18.22 9.73
N ILE A 118 1.11 -18.52 8.46
CA ILE A 118 1.92 -18.07 7.32
C ILE A 118 1.12 -17.06 6.50
N ASP A 119 1.55 -15.81 6.49
CA ASP A 119 0.88 -14.70 5.83
C ASP A 119 1.66 -14.10 4.64
N THR A 120 2.86 -14.62 4.35
CA THR A 120 3.70 -14.18 3.22
C THR A 120 4.57 -15.32 2.65
N THR A 121 5.12 -15.14 1.44
CA THR A 121 6.02 -16.10 0.76
C THR A 121 7.49 -15.94 1.14
N ALA A 122 7.90 -14.83 1.68
CA ALA A 122 9.30 -14.55 2.00
C ALA A 122 9.78 -15.40 3.20
N ARG A 123 9.90 -16.72 3.00
CA ARG A 123 10.15 -17.74 4.03
C ARG A 123 11.48 -18.45 3.89
N ASN A 124 12.57 -17.76 3.53
CA ASN A 124 13.91 -18.31 3.65
C ASN A 124 14.32 -18.44 5.14
N ALA A 125 15.42 -19.15 5.44
CA ALA A 125 15.85 -19.41 6.80
C ALA A 125 16.04 -18.13 7.65
N GLN A 126 16.61 -17.08 7.06
CA GLN A 126 16.80 -15.79 7.74
C GLN A 126 15.46 -15.12 8.04
N ASN A 127 14.56 -15.17 7.10
CA ASN A 127 13.23 -14.58 7.24
C ASN A 127 12.40 -15.32 8.29
N MET A 128 12.47 -16.64 8.35
CA MET A 128 11.79 -17.44 9.38
C MET A 128 12.34 -17.19 10.78
N GLN A 129 13.62 -16.87 10.89
CA GLN A 129 14.24 -16.48 12.17
C GLN A 129 13.72 -15.13 12.64
N ASN A 130 13.63 -14.14 11.75
CA ASN A 130 13.19 -12.78 12.08
C ASN A 130 11.68 -12.69 12.25
N ASN A 131 10.92 -13.59 11.62
CA ASN A 131 9.47 -13.53 11.52
C ASN A 131 8.88 -14.95 11.59
N PRO A 132 8.92 -15.58 12.76
CA PRO A 132 8.41 -16.93 12.95
C PRO A 132 6.89 -16.99 12.69
N PRO A 133 6.30 -18.19 12.52
CA PRO A 133 4.86 -18.35 12.31
C PRO A 133 3.97 -17.76 13.42
N ALA A 134 4.53 -17.52 14.62
CA ALA A 134 3.88 -16.75 15.68
C ALA A 134 4.80 -15.57 16.03
N HIS A 135 4.36 -14.34 15.72
CA HIS A 135 5.17 -13.13 15.92
C HIS A 135 4.30 -11.89 16.15
N ALA A 136 4.90 -10.85 16.73
CA ALA A 136 4.28 -9.55 16.89
C ALA A 136 4.17 -8.82 15.56
N MET A 137 3.10 -8.05 15.39
CA MET A 137 3.00 -7.09 14.28
C MET A 137 4.00 -5.96 14.48
N SER A 138 4.56 -5.46 13.38
CA SER A 138 5.29 -4.18 13.40
C SER A 138 4.36 -3.03 13.82
N GLY A 139 4.93 -1.96 14.34
CA GLY A 139 4.15 -0.78 14.74
C GLY A 139 3.33 -0.21 13.58
N ALA A 140 3.90 -0.18 12.39
CA ALA A 140 3.22 0.27 11.17
C ALA A 140 2.01 -0.61 10.82
N ARG A 141 2.17 -1.94 10.84
CA ARG A 141 1.07 -2.88 10.59
C ARG A 141 -0.02 -2.77 11.65
N LEU A 142 0.36 -2.72 12.93
CA LEU A 142 -0.60 -2.62 14.03
C LEU A 142 -1.45 -1.34 13.94
N ALA A 143 -0.81 -0.18 13.77
CA ALA A 143 -1.50 1.11 13.63
C ALA A 143 -2.47 1.10 12.43
N THR A 144 -2.03 0.57 11.29
CA THR A 144 -2.84 0.43 10.09
C THR A 144 -4.04 -0.48 10.31
N THR A 145 -3.82 -1.66 10.90
CA THR A 145 -4.89 -2.65 11.17
C THR A 145 -5.91 -2.10 12.16
N GLN A 146 -5.46 -1.38 13.21
CA GLN A 146 -6.36 -0.74 14.17
C GLN A 146 -7.21 0.36 13.52
N ARG A 147 -6.63 1.17 12.63
CA ARG A 147 -7.37 2.19 11.88
C ARG A 147 -8.44 1.56 10.99
N GLU A 148 -8.11 0.48 10.30
CA GLU A 148 -9.06 -0.25 9.44
C GLU A 148 -10.15 -0.95 10.26
N ALA A 149 -9.81 -1.53 11.42
CA ALA A 149 -10.79 -2.10 12.34
C ALA A 149 -11.77 -1.03 12.84
N GLY A 150 -11.28 0.18 13.16
CA GLY A 150 -12.10 1.33 13.56
C GLY A 150 -13.05 1.79 12.45
N ARG A 151 -12.55 1.89 11.21
CA ARG A 151 -13.37 2.24 10.03
C ARG A 151 -14.40 1.15 9.72
N GLY A 152 -14.03 -0.11 9.85
CA GLY A 152 -14.92 -1.26 9.64
C GLY A 152 -15.98 -1.44 10.74
N ALA A 153 -15.76 -0.90 11.94
CA ALA A 153 -16.68 -0.97 13.07
C ALA A 153 -17.74 0.14 13.01
N LEU A 154 -18.49 0.22 11.91
CA LEU A 154 -19.41 1.31 11.58
C LEU A 154 -20.37 1.70 12.71
N THR A 155 -20.96 0.71 13.40
CA THR A 155 -21.88 0.94 14.51
C THR A 155 -21.20 1.64 15.71
N SER A 156 -19.97 1.25 16.02
CA SER A 156 -19.17 1.92 17.06
C SER A 156 -18.74 3.32 16.62
N LEU A 157 -18.38 3.50 15.36
CA LEU A 157 -18.00 4.80 14.79
C LEU A 157 -19.16 5.80 14.94
N LEU A 158 -20.37 5.44 14.53
CA LEU A 158 -21.55 6.31 14.65
C LEU A 158 -21.90 6.63 16.11
N LEU A 159 -21.82 5.66 17.02
CA LEU A 159 -22.03 5.91 18.45
C LEU A 159 -20.99 6.87 19.01
N ASN A 160 -19.73 6.71 18.64
CA ASN A 160 -18.66 7.63 19.07
C ASN A 160 -18.92 9.05 18.55
N MET A 161 -19.33 9.20 17.29
CA MET A 161 -19.69 10.51 16.70
C MET A 161 -20.87 11.14 17.43
N ARG A 162 -21.92 10.36 17.70
CA ARG A 162 -23.11 10.84 18.45
C ARG A 162 -22.77 11.27 19.87
N ASN A 163 -21.90 10.51 20.56
CA ASN A 163 -21.54 10.77 21.96
C ASN A 163 -20.48 11.87 22.11
N ASN A 164 -19.79 12.24 21.03
CA ASN A 164 -18.78 13.30 20.99
C ASN A 164 -19.11 14.31 19.88
N PRO A 165 -20.25 15.01 19.96
CA PRO A 165 -20.74 15.87 18.89
C PRO A 165 -19.79 17.02 18.54
N ASP A 166 -19.01 17.51 19.49
CA ASP A 166 -18.03 18.59 19.30
C ASP A 166 -16.85 18.17 18.44
N GLN A 167 -16.59 16.86 18.31
CA GLN A 167 -15.55 16.31 17.44
C GLN A 167 -16.05 16.06 16.01
N VAL A 168 -17.35 16.16 15.77
CA VAL A 168 -17.95 16.02 14.44
C VAL A 168 -17.89 17.37 13.74
N GLN A 169 -17.14 17.45 12.65
CA GLN A 169 -16.91 18.70 11.93
C GLN A 169 -17.57 18.67 10.54
N PRO A 170 -17.89 19.83 9.96
CA PRO A 170 -18.34 19.92 8.58
C PRO A 170 -17.35 19.29 7.61
N ALA A 171 -17.87 18.62 6.59
CA ALA A 171 -17.10 18.16 5.45
C ALA A 171 -17.87 18.46 4.14
N PRO A 172 -17.15 18.69 3.02
CA PRO A 172 -17.79 18.75 1.71
C PRO A 172 -18.55 17.47 1.40
N ASP A 173 -19.64 17.58 0.69
CA ASP A 173 -20.38 16.40 0.21
C ASP A 173 -19.45 15.53 -0.66
N VAL A 174 -19.56 14.22 -0.50
CA VAL A 174 -18.79 13.27 -1.32
C VAL A 174 -19.56 12.99 -2.59
N VAL A 175 -19.02 13.43 -3.72
CA VAL A 175 -19.65 13.22 -5.03
C VAL A 175 -19.05 11.99 -5.71
N VAL A 176 -19.90 11.02 -6.10
CA VAL A 176 -19.50 9.80 -6.82
C VAL A 176 -20.53 9.50 -7.90
N GLY A 177 -20.08 9.36 -9.14
CA GLY A 177 -20.98 9.07 -10.27
C GLY A 177 -22.08 10.13 -10.46
N GLY A 178 -21.82 11.40 -10.11
CA GLY A 178 -22.80 12.50 -10.17
C GLY A 178 -23.77 12.56 -8.99
N VAL A 179 -23.71 11.60 -8.04
CA VAL A 179 -24.54 11.61 -6.82
C VAL A 179 -23.76 12.25 -5.67
N ALA A 180 -24.37 13.23 -5.01
CA ALA A 180 -23.81 13.89 -3.83
C ALA A 180 -24.31 13.21 -2.54
N TYR A 181 -23.37 12.80 -1.70
CA TYR A 181 -23.62 12.21 -0.39
C TYR A 181 -23.27 13.23 0.69
N PRO A 182 -24.24 13.74 1.48
CA PRO A 182 -23.94 14.62 2.62
C PRO A 182 -22.92 13.96 3.54
N ALA A 183 -21.91 14.72 3.97
CA ALA A 183 -20.81 14.15 4.73
C ALA A 183 -20.44 15.01 5.95
N VAL A 184 -19.76 14.35 6.91
CA VAL A 184 -19.13 14.95 8.07
C VAL A 184 -17.74 14.37 8.24
N SER A 185 -16.83 15.09 8.92
CA SER A 185 -15.54 14.56 9.32
C SER A 185 -15.51 14.20 10.81
N TYR A 186 -14.80 13.13 11.17
CA TYR A 186 -14.58 12.67 12.53
C TYR A 186 -13.23 11.98 12.65
N GLY A 187 -12.29 12.62 13.30
CA GLY A 187 -10.90 12.16 13.33
C GLY A 187 -10.33 12.00 11.91
N PRO A 188 -9.79 10.82 11.55
CA PRO A 188 -9.23 10.58 10.21
C PRO A 188 -10.31 10.24 9.16
N TYR A 189 -11.59 10.17 9.55
CA TYR A 189 -12.66 9.68 8.69
C TYR A 189 -13.53 10.81 8.15
N ILE A 190 -13.96 10.67 6.89
CA ILE A 190 -15.08 11.40 6.30
C ILE A 190 -16.21 10.38 6.13
N VAL A 191 -17.31 10.56 6.84
CA VAL A 191 -18.47 9.68 6.79
C VAL A 191 -19.53 10.33 5.93
N ALA A 192 -19.90 9.67 4.83
CA ALA A 192 -20.90 10.13 3.88
C ALA A 192 -22.16 9.28 3.98
N PHE A 193 -23.32 9.93 3.90
CA PHE A 193 -24.62 9.34 4.15
C PHE A 193 -25.46 9.32 2.89
N ASP A 194 -26.27 8.29 2.73
CA ASP A 194 -27.33 8.27 1.73
C ASP A 194 -28.46 9.23 2.15
N ALA A 195 -28.75 10.21 1.31
CA ALA A 195 -29.69 11.27 1.61
C ALA A 195 -31.15 10.77 1.78
N GLN A 196 -31.50 9.65 1.16
CA GLN A 196 -32.87 9.10 1.20
C GLN A 196 -33.06 8.22 2.44
N THR A 197 -32.15 7.28 2.67
CA THR A 197 -32.26 6.29 3.74
C THR A 197 -31.67 6.74 5.07
N GLY A 198 -30.78 7.73 5.05
CA GLY A 198 -29.98 8.16 6.20
C GLY A 198 -28.85 7.18 6.54
N LEU A 199 -28.77 6.02 5.90
CA LEU A 199 -27.71 5.04 6.17
C LEU A 199 -26.34 5.55 5.70
N PRO A 200 -25.24 5.17 6.37
CA PRO A 200 -23.89 5.44 5.87
C PRO A 200 -23.68 4.79 4.51
N ALA A 201 -23.29 5.58 3.52
CA ALA A 201 -22.97 5.10 2.19
C ALA A 201 -21.51 4.69 2.08
N ARG A 202 -20.62 5.49 2.69
CA ARG A 202 -19.18 5.23 2.72
C ARG A 202 -18.46 5.91 3.87
N VAL A 203 -17.31 5.36 4.22
CA VAL A 203 -16.31 6.01 5.10
C VAL A 203 -15.03 6.17 4.30
N ARG A 204 -14.61 7.41 4.10
CA ARG A 204 -13.40 7.80 3.37
C ARG A 204 -12.26 8.10 4.34
N THR A 205 -11.05 7.68 3.99
CA THR A 205 -9.80 8.24 4.50
C THR A 205 -9.07 8.94 3.35
N LEU A 206 -8.34 10.01 3.70
CA LEU A 206 -7.45 10.69 2.75
C LEU A 206 -6.05 10.17 3.03
N ASP A 207 -5.55 9.36 2.11
CA ASP A 207 -4.27 8.66 2.26
C ASP A 207 -3.26 9.08 1.19
N TYR A 208 -2.05 8.55 1.31
CA TYR A 208 -1.03 8.60 0.27
C TYR A 208 -0.83 7.21 -0.33
N ASP A 209 -0.71 7.16 -1.63
CA ASP A 209 -0.35 5.98 -2.39
C ASP A 209 0.97 6.20 -3.10
N ASN A 210 1.88 5.22 -3.02
CA ASN A 210 3.23 5.36 -3.58
C ASN A 210 3.23 5.65 -5.08
N VAL A 211 2.26 5.11 -5.82
CA VAL A 211 2.12 5.39 -7.26
C VAL A 211 1.20 6.59 -7.50
N TRP A 212 -0.01 6.58 -6.93
CA TRP A 212 -1.05 7.56 -7.27
C TRP A 212 -0.98 8.88 -6.48
N GLY A 213 -0.03 9.03 -5.54
CA GLY A 213 0.04 10.24 -4.70
C GLY A 213 -1.10 10.32 -3.68
N ASP A 214 -1.67 11.49 -3.50
CA ASP A 214 -2.80 11.68 -2.58
C ASP A 214 -4.04 10.98 -3.15
N VAL A 215 -4.67 10.14 -2.33
CA VAL A 215 -5.79 9.31 -2.75
C VAL A 215 -6.97 9.38 -1.80
N ASN A 216 -8.17 9.21 -2.37
CA ASN A 216 -9.37 8.85 -1.64
C ASN A 216 -9.41 7.33 -1.50
N TYR A 217 -9.45 6.86 -0.26
CA TYR A 217 -9.59 5.45 0.05
C TYR A 217 -10.92 5.23 0.77
N ASP A 218 -11.88 4.67 0.06
CA ASP A 218 -13.27 4.56 0.50
C ASP A 218 -13.61 3.13 0.91
N LEU A 219 -14.30 2.97 2.04
CA LEU A 219 -15.02 1.77 2.41
C LEU A 219 -16.51 2.03 2.14
N VAL A 220 -17.05 1.36 1.12
CA VAL A 220 -18.43 1.53 0.62
C VAL A 220 -19.30 0.42 1.16
N TYR A 221 -20.50 0.74 1.60
CA TYR A 221 -21.42 -0.19 2.22
C TYR A 221 -22.66 -0.42 1.36
N SER A 222 -23.11 -1.67 1.27
CA SER A 222 -24.33 -2.04 0.54
C SER A 222 -24.96 -3.33 1.07
N GLN A 223 -26.11 -3.73 0.51
CA GLN A 223 -26.84 -4.95 0.89
C GLN A 223 -27.18 -4.98 2.38
N TRP A 224 -27.80 -3.92 2.86
CA TRP A 224 -28.20 -3.79 4.25
C TRP A 224 -29.24 -4.86 4.65
N ARG A 225 -29.02 -5.54 5.79
CA ARG A 225 -29.93 -6.50 6.39
C ARG A 225 -30.22 -6.13 7.83
N ASP A 226 -31.41 -6.54 8.28
CA ASP A 226 -31.85 -6.40 9.66
C ASP A 226 -31.45 -7.61 10.50
N PHE A 227 -30.88 -7.35 11.66
CA PHE A 227 -30.47 -8.33 12.67
C PHE A 227 -31.10 -7.96 14.02
N GLY A 228 -32.39 -8.24 14.20
CA GLY A 228 -33.10 -7.92 15.42
C GLY A 228 -33.27 -6.40 15.66
N GLY A 229 -33.59 -5.67 14.61
CA GLY A 229 -33.74 -4.22 14.62
C GLY A 229 -32.46 -3.45 14.32
N ILE A 230 -31.32 -4.13 14.13
CA ILE A 230 -30.03 -3.50 13.79
C ILE A 230 -29.71 -3.75 12.32
N LYS A 231 -29.58 -2.68 11.53
CA LYS A 231 -29.16 -2.79 10.13
C LYS A 231 -27.65 -2.85 10.00
N ILE A 232 -27.14 -3.89 9.33
CA ILE A 232 -25.72 -4.13 9.07
C ILE A 232 -25.50 -4.37 7.56
N PRO A 233 -24.47 -3.77 6.94
CA PRO A 233 -24.17 -4.01 5.54
C PRO A 233 -23.53 -5.39 5.35
N MET A 234 -24.06 -6.16 4.40
CA MET A 234 -23.55 -7.49 4.08
C MET A 234 -22.50 -7.49 2.98
N ASN A 235 -22.39 -6.39 2.22
CA ASN A 235 -21.33 -6.18 1.24
C ASN A 235 -20.53 -4.92 1.57
N ARG A 236 -19.22 -5.03 1.45
CA ARG A 236 -18.26 -3.92 1.66
C ARG A 236 -17.26 -3.90 0.53
N LYS A 237 -17.10 -2.75 -0.13
CA LYS A 237 -16.09 -2.54 -1.17
C LYS A 237 -15.07 -1.53 -0.71
N TYR A 238 -13.80 -1.83 -0.96
CA TYR A 238 -12.73 -0.85 -0.84
C TYR A 238 -12.45 -0.25 -2.21
N GLU A 239 -12.50 1.06 -2.30
CA GLU A 239 -12.24 1.81 -3.53
C GLU A 239 -11.02 2.72 -3.35
N LEU A 240 -10.13 2.69 -4.34
CA LEU A 240 -9.02 3.62 -4.49
C LEU A 240 -9.37 4.60 -5.62
N ASN A 241 -9.57 5.87 -5.28
CA ASN A 241 -10.02 6.89 -6.24
C ASN A 241 -11.23 6.44 -7.09
N GLY A 242 -12.20 5.74 -6.46
CA GLY A 242 -13.39 5.22 -7.10
C GLY A 242 -13.23 3.89 -7.84
N ARG A 243 -12.02 3.30 -7.88
CA ARG A 243 -11.78 1.97 -8.46
C ARG A 243 -11.84 0.90 -7.36
N VAL A 244 -12.67 -0.12 -7.52
CA VAL A 244 -12.81 -1.22 -6.55
C VAL A 244 -11.53 -2.05 -6.55
N ILE A 245 -10.81 -2.05 -5.42
CA ILE A 245 -9.59 -2.85 -5.22
C ILE A 245 -9.84 -4.06 -4.32
N GLN A 246 -10.95 -4.09 -3.59
CA GLN A 246 -11.34 -5.22 -2.75
C GLN A 246 -12.85 -5.25 -2.58
N GLU A 247 -13.43 -6.43 -2.65
CA GLU A 247 -14.86 -6.67 -2.37
C GLU A 247 -15.00 -7.76 -1.34
N ASN A 248 -15.76 -7.48 -0.27
CA ASN A 248 -16.05 -8.39 0.81
C ASN A 248 -17.56 -8.69 0.84
N GLN A 249 -17.91 -9.96 0.86
CA GLN A 249 -19.28 -10.43 1.02
C GLN A 249 -19.42 -11.22 2.32
N PHE A 250 -20.25 -10.75 3.24
CA PHE A 250 -20.57 -11.50 4.46
C PHE A 250 -21.56 -12.61 4.13
N THR A 251 -21.23 -13.83 4.54
CA THR A 251 -22.04 -15.04 4.32
C THR A 251 -22.79 -15.44 5.58
N ASP A 252 -22.22 -15.22 6.76
CA ASP A 252 -22.85 -15.37 8.07
C ASP A 252 -22.47 -14.19 8.97
N LEU A 253 -23.43 -13.69 9.73
CA LEU A 253 -23.22 -12.62 10.70
C LEU A 253 -24.09 -12.87 11.93
N ARG A 254 -23.48 -12.79 13.11
CA ARG A 254 -24.15 -12.94 14.39
C ARG A 254 -23.83 -11.75 15.28
N VAL A 255 -24.88 -11.19 15.87
CA VAL A 255 -24.80 -10.13 16.87
C VAL A 255 -24.90 -10.76 18.26
N ASN A 256 -24.00 -10.39 19.14
CA ASN A 256 -23.90 -10.88 20.51
C ASN A 256 -23.77 -12.42 20.65
N PRO A 257 -23.03 -13.14 19.78
CA PRO A 257 -22.75 -14.54 20.05
C PRO A 257 -21.89 -14.68 21.32
N PRO A 258 -21.97 -15.81 22.03
CA PRO A 258 -20.99 -16.12 23.06
C PRO A 258 -19.60 -16.26 22.41
N VAL A 259 -18.60 -15.65 23.03
CA VAL A 259 -17.22 -15.67 22.54
C VAL A 259 -16.29 -16.12 23.65
N ASP A 260 -15.47 -17.13 23.36
CA ASP A 260 -14.38 -17.52 24.24
C ASP A 260 -13.29 -16.43 24.22
N SER A 261 -13.09 -15.81 25.37
CA SER A 261 -12.15 -14.70 25.53
C SER A 261 -10.68 -15.10 25.29
N SER A 262 -10.35 -16.40 25.46
CA SER A 262 -9.00 -16.91 25.20
C SER A 262 -8.57 -16.80 23.73
N ARG A 263 -9.53 -16.65 22.81
CA ARG A 263 -9.24 -16.39 21.38
C ARG A 263 -8.45 -15.11 21.13
N PHE A 264 -8.45 -14.18 22.07
CA PHE A 264 -7.74 -12.89 21.98
C PHE A 264 -6.46 -12.85 22.83
N ASP A 265 -6.14 -13.94 23.54
CA ASP A 265 -4.97 -13.97 24.39
C ASP A 265 -3.69 -13.97 23.55
N VAL A 266 -2.75 -13.11 23.94
CA VAL A 266 -1.44 -13.03 23.31
C VAL A 266 -0.59 -14.18 23.83
N PRO A 267 0.03 -15.02 22.98
CA PRO A 267 0.91 -16.09 23.43
C PRO A 267 2.04 -15.56 24.32
N ALA A 268 2.34 -16.28 25.39
CA ALA A 268 3.44 -15.93 26.29
C ALA A 268 4.76 -15.79 25.51
N GLY A 269 5.52 -14.76 25.79
CA GLY A 269 6.77 -14.43 25.10
C GLY A 269 6.62 -13.50 23.89
N ILE A 270 5.44 -13.39 23.27
CA ILE A 270 5.20 -12.41 22.17
C ILE A 270 4.81 -11.05 22.76
N ALA A 271 3.96 -11.03 23.80
CA ALA A 271 3.42 -9.81 24.38
C ALA A 271 4.50 -8.86 24.96
N ALA A 272 5.56 -9.41 25.54
CA ALA A 272 6.62 -8.61 26.17
C ALA A 272 7.48 -7.82 25.16
N GLY A 273 7.48 -8.22 23.90
CA GLY A 273 8.26 -7.59 22.83
C GLY A 273 7.41 -6.84 21.79
N ALA A 274 6.09 -6.79 21.95
CA ALA A 274 5.22 -6.17 20.95
C ALA A 274 5.52 -4.67 20.81
N PRO A 275 5.82 -4.18 19.59
CA PRO A 275 6.11 -2.78 19.38
C PRO A 275 4.84 -1.95 19.62
N ARG A 276 5.01 -0.71 20.09
CA ARG A 276 3.89 0.24 20.19
C ARG A 276 3.44 0.64 18.79
N PRO A 277 2.13 0.94 18.60
CA PRO A 277 1.65 1.47 17.33
C PRO A 277 2.49 2.68 16.88
N ALA A 278 2.88 2.70 15.62
CA ALA A 278 3.54 3.87 15.06
C ALA A 278 2.56 5.05 15.03
N MET A 279 3.04 6.22 15.43
CA MET A 279 2.29 7.46 15.27
C MET A 279 2.42 7.91 13.81
N GLY A 280 1.33 7.99 13.07
CA GLY A 280 1.31 8.49 11.69
C GLY A 280 0.32 7.80 10.77
N ASN A 281 0.21 8.32 9.55
CA ASN A 281 -0.70 7.84 8.50
C ASN A 281 -0.05 6.76 7.64
N VAL A 282 0.03 5.53 8.13
CA VAL A 282 0.39 4.40 7.28
C VAL A 282 -0.85 3.91 6.55
N PRO A 283 -0.91 3.97 5.20
CA PRO A 283 -2.07 3.52 4.46
C PRO A 283 -2.26 2.00 4.57
N TYR A 284 -3.50 1.54 4.74
CA TYR A 284 -3.79 0.09 4.76
C TYR A 284 -3.38 -0.60 3.46
N GLN A 285 -3.48 0.08 2.36
CA GLN A 285 -3.06 -0.37 1.06
C GLN A 285 -1.58 -0.77 1.00
N TRP A 286 -0.72 -0.14 1.80
CA TRP A 286 0.67 -0.54 1.96
C TRP A 286 0.79 -1.99 2.47
N VAL A 287 -0.03 -2.40 3.44
CA VAL A 287 -0.09 -3.78 3.94
C VAL A 287 -0.57 -4.73 2.83
N LEU A 288 -1.66 -4.37 2.14
CA LEU A 288 -2.23 -5.19 1.06
C LEU A 288 -1.22 -5.42 -0.07
N ARG A 289 -0.53 -4.37 -0.52
CA ARG A 289 0.46 -4.47 -1.59
C ARG A 289 1.66 -5.31 -1.20
N ARG A 290 2.18 -5.13 -0.01
CA ARG A 290 3.30 -5.93 0.48
C ARG A 290 2.95 -7.41 0.60
N GLN A 291 1.78 -7.72 1.09
CA GLN A 291 1.29 -9.10 1.12
C GLN A 291 1.14 -9.66 -0.30
N PHE A 292 0.66 -8.86 -1.23
CA PHE A 292 0.54 -9.23 -2.64
C PHE A 292 1.89 -9.60 -3.27
N ILE A 293 2.91 -8.75 -3.12
CA ILE A 293 4.26 -9.02 -3.65
C ILE A 293 5.04 -10.07 -2.82
N GLY A 294 4.45 -10.56 -1.73
CA GLY A 294 5.02 -11.64 -0.93
C GLY A 294 6.15 -11.21 0.02
N THR A 295 6.30 -9.91 0.28
CA THR A 295 7.29 -9.41 1.25
C THR A 295 6.79 -9.56 2.67
N TYR A 296 7.72 -9.55 3.62
CA TYR A 296 7.37 -9.50 5.02
C TYR A 296 6.63 -8.22 5.37
N LEU A 297 5.49 -8.37 6.03
CA LEU A 297 4.71 -7.24 6.52
C LEU A 297 5.35 -6.59 7.76
N ASP A 298 6.07 -7.38 8.54
CA ASP A 298 6.64 -6.99 9.83
C ASP A 298 8.18 -6.92 9.83
N SER A 299 8.78 -6.87 8.63
CA SER A 299 10.22 -6.72 8.45
C SER A 299 10.63 -5.25 8.51
N GLU A 300 11.60 -4.92 9.36
CA GLU A 300 12.19 -3.58 9.45
C GLU A 300 12.93 -3.17 8.17
N ASN A 301 13.47 -4.14 7.41
CA ASN A 301 14.18 -3.88 6.15
C ASN A 301 13.30 -3.26 5.05
N VAL A 302 12.00 -3.27 5.24
CA VAL A 302 11.01 -2.75 4.30
C VAL A 302 10.06 -1.82 5.03
N SER A 303 10.58 -1.15 6.07
CA SER A 303 9.83 -0.18 6.86
C SER A 303 9.30 0.95 5.97
N TYR A 304 8.19 1.49 6.38
CA TYR A 304 7.61 2.69 5.81
C TYR A 304 8.38 3.97 6.22
N ASP A 305 9.20 3.89 7.25
CA ASP A 305 10.00 5.00 7.74
C ASP A 305 11.38 4.96 7.07
N SER A 306 11.76 6.04 6.38
CA SER A 306 13.06 6.18 5.70
C SER A 306 14.26 5.96 6.63
N ARG A 307 14.13 6.26 7.93
CA ARG A 307 15.17 6.04 8.93
C ARG A 307 15.43 4.57 9.21
N THR A 308 14.41 3.72 9.04
CA THR A 308 14.50 2.28 9.27
C THR A 308 14.61 1.50 7.96
N ALA A 309 14.23 2.08 6.82
CA ALA A 309 14.36 1.46 5.50
C ALA A 309 15.81 1.08 5.17
N GLY A 310 16.78 1.80 5.71
CA GLY A 310 18.22 1.51 5.56
C GLY A 310 18.74 0.34 6.36
N GLY A 311 17.97 -0.25 7.26
CA GLY A 311 18.44 -1.29 8.19
C GLY A 311 19.03 -2.55 7.53
N GLY A 312 18.65 -2.84 6.29
CA GLY A 312 19.20 -3.95 5.50
C GLY A 312 19.78 -3.52 4.16
N LEU A 313 19.52 -2.29 3.71
CA LEU A 313 19.99 -1.79 2.42
C LEU A 313 21.51 -1.57 2.45
N ARG A 314 22.16 -1.96 1.37
CA ARG A 314 23.60 -1.76 1.17
C ARG A 314 23.96 -1.64 -0.30
N LEU A 315 25.06 -0.96 -0.58
CA LEU A 315 25.68 -0.91 -1.89
C LEU A 315 26.66 -2.08 -2.04
N GLN A 316 26.47 -2.89 -3.07
CA GLN A 316 27.36 -3.98 -3.46
C GLN A 316 28.02 -3.61 -4.79
N GLU A 317 29.32 -3.37 -4.79
CA GLU A 317 30.04 -3.06 -6.01
C GLU A 317 30.16 -4.29 -6.91
N LEU A 318 29.72 -4.17 -8.16
CA LEU A 318 29.76 -5.23 -9.17
C LEU A 318 30.87 -4.99 -10.20
N ALA A 319 31.18 -3.73 -10.46
CA ALA A 319 32.26 -3.26 -11.31
C ALA A 319 32.61 -1.81 -10.92
N PRO A 320 33.73 -1.25 -11.35
CA PRO A 320 34.08 0.15 -11.03
C PRO A 320 32.93 1.10 -11.34
N GLY A 321 32.41 1.79 -10.31
CA GLY A 321 31.30 2.73 -10.44
C GLY A 321 29.92 2.07 -10.73
N VAL A 322 29.77 0.76 -10.53
CA VAL A 322 28.48 0.06 -10.68
C VAL A 322 28.10 -0.59 -9.35
N GLN A 323 27.03 -0.10 -8.74
CA GLN A 323 26.56 -0.53 -7.43
C GLN A 323 25.19 -1.22 -7.54
N HIS A 324 25.09 -2.46 -7.08
CA HIS A 324 23.82 -3.12 -6.85
C HIS A 324 23.30 -2.75 -5.46
N VAL A 325 22.14 -2.13 -5.40
CA VAL A 325 21.48 -1.77 -4.15
C VAL A 325 20.66 -2.95 -3.69
N VAL A 326 21.12 -3.65 -2.67
CA VAL A 326 20.54 -4.91 -2.19
C VAL A 326 20.18 -4.81 -0.70
N GLY A 327 19.38 -5.77 -0.22
CA GLY A 327 18.95 -5.86 1.19
C GLY A 327 17.52 -5.43 1.44
N GLY A 328 16.85 -4.79 0.48
CA GLY A 328 15.41 -4.57 0.47
C GLY A 328 14.64 -5.78 -0.10
N SER A 329 13.34 -5.59 -0.35
CA SER A 329 12.54 -6.61 -1.03
C SER A 329 12.87 -6.70 -2.53
N HIS A 330 13.24 -5.57 -3.11
CA HIS A 330 13.60 -5.37 -4.52
C HIS A 330 14.86 -4.53 -4.59
N ASN A 331 15.64 -4.72 -5.64
CA ASN A 331 16.95 -4.10 -5.81
C ASN A 331 16.89 -2.98 -6.86
N SER A 332 17.86 -2.05 -6.76
CA SER A 332 18.15 -1.06 -7.79
C SER A 332 19.58 -1.24 -8.29
N LEU A 333 19.90 -0.71 -9.47
CA LEU A 333 21.26 -0.60 -9.95
C LEU A 333 21.63 0.88 -10.06
N LEU A 334 22.73 1.29 -9.41
CA LEU A 334 23.28 2.64 -9.48
C LEU A 334 24.55 2.61 -10.32
N VAL A 335 24.62 3.44 -11.36
CA VAL A 335 25.77 3.53 -12.28
C VAL A 335 26.35 4.93 -12.24
N GLU A 336 27.64 5.03 -11.95
CA GLU A 336 28.42 6.26 -11.97
C GLU A 336 28.86 6.60 -13.39
N MET A 337 28.58 7.80 -13.82
CA MET A 337 29.11 8.45 -15.03
C MET A 337 30.17 9.48 -14.63
N SER A 338 30.83 10.14 -15.59
CA SER A 338 31.86 11.12 -15.28
C SER A 338 31.40 12.27 -14.38
N ASP A 339 30.17 12.74 -14.57
CA ASP A 339 29.60 13.93 -13.95
C ASP A 339 28.18 13.77 -13.39
N TYR A 340 27.59 12.58 -13.52
CA TYR A 340 26.24 12.27 -13.03
C TYR A 340 26.08 10.79 -12.70
N LEU A 341 24.91 10.44 -12.15
CA LEU A 341 24.52 9.07 -11.81
C LEU A 341 23.26 8.67 -12.57
N ILE A 342 23.14 7.36 -12.85
CA ILE A 342 21.96 6.69 -13.40
C ILE A 342 21.47 5.67 -12.39
N VAL A 343 20.16 5.63 -12.14
CA VAL A 343 19.52 4.61 -11.29
C VAL A 343 18.52 3.80 -12.11
N PHE A 344 18.56 2.48 -11.98
CA PHE A 344 17.55 1.57 -12.48
C PHE A 344 16.64 1.12 -11.36
N ASP A 345 15.36 1.23 -11.56
CA ASP A 345 14.24 0.96 -10.68
C ASP A 345 14.22 1.77 -9.39
N ALA A 346 13.02 2.07 -8.96
CA ALA A 346 12.67 2.81 -7.76
C ALA A 346 11.71 1.96 -6.91
N PRO A 347 12.21 0.93 -6.21
CA PRO A 347 11.36 -0.09 -5.62
C PRO A 347 10.46 0.42 -4.51
N VAL A 348 9.21 0.01 -4.56
CA VAL A 348 8.20 -0.05 -3.49
C VAL A 348 7.84 1.29 -2.86
N THR A 349 8.80 2.04 -2.28
CA THR A 349 8.52 3.27 -1.51
C THR A 349 9.56 4.35 -1.75
N ASP A 350 9.14 5.61 -1.57
CA ASP A 350 10.05 6.77 -1.60
C ASP A 350 11.10 6.70 -0.47
N ALA A 351 10.79 6.06 0.66
CA ALA A 351 11.75 5.83 1.74
C ALA A 351 13.00 5.06 1.26
N GLN A 352 12.82 3.99 0.47
CA GLN A 352 13.92 3.23 -0.08
C GLN A 352 14.74 4.07 -1.08
N SER A 353 14.07 4.83 -1.94
CA SER A 353 14.74 5.71 -2.91
C SER A 353 15.53 6.83 -2.23
N LEU A 354 15.00 7.44 -1.17
CA LEU A 354 15.70 8.47 -0.39
C LEU A 354 16.95 7.90 0.31
N TRP A 355 16.90 6.65 0.77
CA TRP A 355 18.09 5.98 1.26
C TRP A 355 19.16 5.85 0.16
N VAL A 356 18.77 5.43 -1.05
CA VAL A 356 19.69 5.32 -2.20
C VAL A 356 20.28 6.68 -2.57
N VAL A 357 19.46 7.74 -2.58
CA VAL A 357 19.91 9.13 -2.81
C VAL A 357 21.00 9.52 -1.81
N ASN A 358 20.80 9.26 -0.51
CA ASN A 358 21.76 9.59 0.52
C ASN A 358 23.05 8.78 0.36
N ALA A 359 22.95 7.47 0.15
CA ALA A 359 24.10 6.60 -0.07
C ALA A 359 24.88 6.98 -1.35
N ALA A 360 24.18 7.40 -2.41
CA ALA A 360 24.79 7.87 -3.63
C ALA A 360 25.56 9.20 -3.44
N LYS A 361 25.00 10.14 -2.68
CA LYS A 361 25.67 11.42 -2.34
C LYS A 361 26.93 11.21 -1.50
N GLU A 362 26.90 10.23 -0.59
CA GLU A 362 28.04 9.87 0.22
C GLU A 362 29.14 9.21 -0.62
N LYS A 363 28.78 8.21 -1.44
CA LYS A 363 29.73 7.44 -2.25
C LYS A 363 30.29 8.20 -3.45
N PHE A 364 29.49 9.07 -4.06
CA PHE A 364 29.82 9.82 -5.28
C PHE A 364 29.55 11.33 -5.09
N PRO A 365 30.32 12.00 -4.23
CA PRO A 365 30.07 13.39 -3.88
C PRO A 365 30.11 14.31 -5.12
N GLY A 366 29.13 15.21 -5.20
CA GLY A 366 29.04 16.19 -6.28
C GLY A 366 28.38 15.69 -7.57
N LYS A 367 28.03 14.38 -7.67
CA LYS A 367 27.36 13.85 -8.86
C LYS A 367 25.85 13.74 -8.62
N PRO A 368 25.02 14.50 -9.38
CA PRO A 368 23.57 14.40 -9.28
C PRO A 368 23.06 13.11 -9.92
N ILE A 369 21.96 12.58 -9.42
CA ILE A 369 21.17 11.56 -10.13
C ILE A 369 20.45 12.27 -11.28
N ARG A 370 20.89 12.01 -12.51
CA ARG A 370 20.37 12.65 -13.72
C ARG A 370 19.26 11.84 -14.37
N TRP A 371 19.34 10.51 -14.30
CA TRP A 371 18.41 9.61 -14.95
C TRP A 371 17.89 8.57 -13.97
N VAL A 372 16.58 8.37 -13.98
CA VAL A 372 15.91 7.24 -13.31
C VAL A 372 15.24 6.40 -14.39
N VAL A 373 15.72 5.19 -14.60
CA VAL A 373 15.19 4.23 -15.57
C VAL A 373 14.28 3.26 -14.84
N LEU A 374 13.02 3.19 -15.21
CA LEU A 374 12.12 2.14 -14.73
C LEU A 374 12.09 1.01 -15.75
N THR A 375 12.39 -0.21 -15.30
CA THR A 375 12.27 -1.39 -16.14
C THR A 375 10.86 -1.57 -16.63
N HIS A 376 9.87 -1.34 -15.74
CA HIS A 376 8.46 -1.31 -16.08
C HIS A 376 7.63 -0.57 -15.01
N HIS A 377 6.33 -0.51 -15.20
CA HIS A 377 5.43 0.36 -14.41
C HIS A 377 4.91 -0.25 -13.11
N HIS A 378 5.18 -1.52 -12.82
CA HIS A 378 4.66 -2.15 -11.60
C HIS A 378 5.17 -1.46 -10.34
N MET A 379 4.35 -1.45 -9.29
CA MET A 379 4.57 -0.68 -8.06
C MET A 379 5.88 -1.08 -7.35
N ASP A 380 6.21 -2.34 -7.39
CA ASP A 380 7.43 -2.87 -6.77
C ASP A 380 8.72 -2.44 -7.48
N HIS A 381 8.63 -1.82 -8.67
CA HIS A 381 9.72 -1.23 -9.43
C HIS A 381 9.61 0.28 -9.61
N SER A 382 8.44 0.86 -9.37
CA SER A 382 8.18 2.29 -9.63
C SER A 382 7.69 3.08 -8.41
N GLY A 383 7.30 2.40 -7.32
CA GLY A 383 6.64 3.05 -6.18
C GLY A 383 7.46 4.10 -5.44
N GLY A 384 8.80 4.05 -5.55
CA GLY A 384 9.71 5.04 -4.97
C GLY A 384 10.20 6.11 -5.94
N VAL A 385 9.61 6.24 -7.12
CA VAL A 385 10.13 7.10 -8.18
C VAL A 385 10.23 8.57 -7.79
N ARG A 386 9.30 9.09 -6.99
CA ARG A 386 9.30 10.49 -6.55
C ARG A 386 10.53 10.83 -5.69
N GLY A 387 11.04 9.87 -4.92
CA GLY A 387 12.26 10.06 -4.13
C GLY A 387 13.46 10.47 -4.99
N PHE A 388 13.64 9.85 -6.16
CA PHE A 388 14.69 10.22 -7.11
C PHE A 388 14.35 11.47 -7.91
N LEU A 389 13.10 11.62 -8.35
CA LEU A 389 12.68 12.79 -9.13
C LEU A 389 12.75 14.09 -8.31
N ALA A 390 12.73 13.99 -6.98
CA ALA A 390 12.97 15.09 -6.08
C ALA A 390 14.40 15.68 -6.21
N GLU A 391 15.36 14.90 -6.74
CA GLU A 391 16.71 15.36 -7.05
C GLU A 391 16.82 16.06 -8.41
N GLY A 392 15.73 16.18 -9.16
CA GLY A 392 15.71 16.80 -10.49
C GLY A 392 16.01 15.84 -11.64
N ALA A 393 15.93 14.53 -11.39
CA ALA A 393 16.20 13.54 -12.42
C ALA A 393 15.13 13.52 -13.53
N THR A 394 15.54 13.08 -14.73
CA THR A 394 14.64 12.73 -15.83
C THR A 394 14.19 11.27 -15.68
N LEU A 395 12.89 11.04 -15.83
CA LEU A 395 12.30 9.70 -15.82
C LEU A 395 12.44 9.07 -17.21
N VAL A 396 13.01 7.85 -17.27
CA VAL A 396 13.14 7.05 -18.49
C VAL A 396 12.27 5.83 -18.40
N VAL A 397 11.38 5.62 -19.35
CA VAL A 397 10.41 4.53 -19.41
C VAL A 397 10.31 3.95 -20.81
N GLY A 398 9.84 2.71 -20.96
CA GLY A 398 9.56 2.16 -22.27
C GLY A 398 8.38 2.86 -22.96
N GLN A 399 8.41 2.90 -24.29
CA GLN A 399 7.36 3.50 -25.10
C GLN A 399 5.97 2.98 -24.73
N GLY A 400 5.01 3.90 -24.56
CA GLY A 400 3.64 3.64 -24.14
C GLY A 400 3.40 3.81 -22.63
N ALA A 401 4.44 4.04 -21.82
CA ALA A 401 4.31 4.28 -20.39
C ALA A 401 4.25 5.78 -20.01
N GLY A 402 4.67 6.69 -20.90
CA GLY A 402 4.78 8.11 -20.58
C GLY A 402 3.47 8.76 -20.14
N ALA A 403 2.37 8.47 -20.83
CA ALA A 403 1.06 9.00 -20.45
C ALA A 403 0.58 8.51 -19.07
N HIS A 404 0.91 7.27 -18.69
CA HIS A 404 0.63 6.72 -17.36
C HIS A 404 1.42 7.50 -16.31
N PHE A 405 2.75 7.60 -16.47
CA PHE A 405 3.58 8.31 -15.50
C PHE A 405 3.29 9.81 -15.45
N ARG A 406 2.85 10.43 -16.56
CA ARG A 406 2.38 11.81 -16.52
C ARG A 406 1.20 11.95 -15.56
N ARG A 407 0.18 11.11 -15.67
CA ARG A 407 -0.95 11.12 -14.72
C ARG A 407 -0.52 10.85 -13.27
N VAL A 408 0.43 9.94 -13.07
CA VAL A 408 1.00 9.63 -11.76
C VAL A 408 1.71 10.85 -11.16
N LEU A 409 2.51 11.56 -11.95
CA LEU A 409 3.30 12.69 -11.47
C LEU A 409 2.51 14.01 -11.40
N ASP A 410 1.41 14.12 -12.13
CA ASP A 410 0.49 15.26 -12.04
C ASP A 410 -0.42 15.18 -10.81
N ALA A 411 -0.56 14.00 -10.19
CA ALA A 411 -1.31 13.83 -8.97
C ALA A 411 -0.62 14.52 -7.77
N PRO A 412 -1.36 15.17 -6.87
CA PRO A 412 -0.80 15.75 -5.65
C PRO A 412 -0.07 14.68 -4.80
N ALA A 413 1.01 15.08 -4.15
CA ALA A 413 1.79 14.24 -3.22
C ALA A 413 2.02 14.97 -1.89
N THR A 414 0.96 15.58 -1.34
CA THR A 414 1.03 16.42 -0.14
C THR A 414 0.99 15.61 1.15
N ARG A 415 0.52 14.35 1.07
CA ARG A 415 0.35 13.42 2.18
C ARG A 415 1.45 12.36 2.27
N ASN A 416 2.48 12.48 1.45
CA ASN A 416 3.60 11.53 1.48
C ASN A 416 4.28 11.56 2.86
N PRO A 417 4.34 10.42 3.60
CA PRO A 417 4.93 10.39 4.93
C PRO A 417 6.46 10.50 4.90
N ASP A 418 7.10 10.20 3.77
CA ASP A 418 8.55 10.13 3.62
C ASP A 418 9.16 11.43 3.10
N MET A 419 8.37 12.28 2.48
CA MET A 419 8.83 13.47 1.78
C MET A 419 8.03 14.70 2.14
N ARG A 420 8.65 15.88 2.07
CA ARG A 420 7.91 17.14 2.11
C ARG A 420 7.04 17.27 0.85
N PRO A 421 5.87 17.90 0.97
CA PRO A 421 5.01 18.18 -0.19
C PRO A 421 5.80 18.82 -1.32
N ARG A 422 5.70 18.27 -2.52
CA ARG A 422 6.40 18.74 -3.71
C ARG A 422 5.55 18.54 -4.96
N ASP A 423 5.73 19.44 -5.93
CA ASP A 423 5.11 19.37 -7.24
C ASP A 423 6.03 18.61 -8.20
N PHE A 424 5.52 17.56 -8.83
CA PHE A 424 6.21 16.76 -9.84
C PHE A 424 5.69 17.00 -11.25
N ARG A 425 4.71 17.91 -11.42
CA ARG A 425 4.24 18.33 -12.73
C ARG A 425 5.40 18.97 -13.50
N GLY A 426 5.50 18.66 -14.77
CA GLY A 426 6.63 19.15 -15.58
C GLY A 426 7.93 18.34 -15.44
N THR A 427 8.00 17.28 -14.61
CA THR A 427 9.13 16.34 -14.63
C THR A 427 9.35 15.81 -16.04
N PRO A 428 10.58 15.89 -16.60
CA PRO A 428 10.87 15.34 -17.92
C PRO A 428 10.67 13.82 -17.94
N ILE A 429 9.97 13.32 -18.96
CA ILE A 429 9.78 11.87 -19.22
C ILE A 429 10.32 11.57 -20.60
N LEU A 430 11.26 10.64 -20.67
CA LEU A 430 11.80 10.10 -21.91
C LEU A 430 11.19 8.71 -22.17
N GLU A 431 10.48 8.55 -23.27
CA GLU A 431 10.00 7.25 -23.73
C GLU A 431 11.00 6.63 -24.67
N VAL A 432 11.36 5.36 -24.42
CA VAL A 432 12.32 4.59 -25.22
C VAL A 432 11.54 3.71 -26.21
N PRO A 433 11.58 3.99 -27.51
CA PRO A 433 10.87 3.21 -28.52
C PRO A 433 11.51 1.82 -28.72
N GLU A 434 12.82 1.75 -28.92
CA GLU A 434 13.59 0.52 -29.08
C GLU A 434 14.81 0.49 -28.17
N SER A 435 15.63 1.52 -28.22
CA SER A 435 16.81 1.69 -27.36
C SER A 435 17.13 3.15 -27.12
N HIS A 436 17.88 3.42 -26.04
CA HIS A 436 18.42 4.73 -25.75
C HIS A 436 19.80 4.60 -25.11
N VAL A 437 20.75 5.42 -25.58
CA VAL A 437 22.12 5.45 -25.08
C VAL A 437 22.31 6.69 -24.21
N MET A 438 22.71 6.48 -22.97
CA MET A 438 23.16 7.51 -22.04
C MET A 438 24.68 7.45 -22.00
N SER A 439 25.37 8.52 -22.42
CA SER A 439 26.84 8.57 -22.47
C SER A 439 27.38 9.79 -21.75
N ASP A 440 28.59 9.68 -21.25
CA ASP A 440 29.33 10.76 -20.63
C ASP A 440 30.47 11.29 -21.51
N ALA A 441 31.12 12.36 -21.05
CA ALA A 441 32.23 13.01 -21.77
C ALA A 441 33.49 12.10 -21.90
N ARG A 442 33.59 11.02 -21.12
CA ARG A 442 34.69 10.06 -21.18
C ARG A 442 34.39 8.86 -22.06
N GLY A 443 33.20 8.83 -22.68
CA GLY A 443 32.75 7.75 -23.55
C GLY A 443 32.17 6.54 -22.85
N ARG A 444 31.97 6.58 -21.50
CA ARG A 444 31.22 5.55 -20.78
C ARG A 444 29.78 5.56 -21.23
N GLN A 445 29.21 4.40 -21.43
CA GLN A 445 27.83 4.24 -21.89
C GLN A 445 27.02 3.36 -20.95
N VAL A 446 25.73 3.72 -20.82
CA VAL A 446 24.66 2.87 -20.28
C VAL A 446 23.57 2.85 -21.34
N ILE A 447 23.11 1.68 -21.70
CA ILE A 447 22.14 1.51 -22.77
C ILE A 447 20.90 0.80 -22.22
N VAL A 448 19.74 1.28 -22.62
CA VAL A 448 18.46 0.62 -22.29
C VAL A 448 17.82 0.13 -23.57
N TYR A 449 17.21 -1.07 -23.51
CA TYR A 449 16.54 -1.68 -24.64
C TYR A 449 15.13 -2.09 -24.25
N ARG A 450 14.15 -1.74 -25.10
CA ARG A 450 12.79 -2.26 -24.97
C ARG A 450 12.72 -3.68 -25.53
N ILE A 451 12.18 -4.60 -24.75
CA ILE A 451 12.02 -6.00 -25.13
C ILE A 451 10.56 -6.44 -25.05
N ASP A 452 10.19 -7.33 -25.97
CA ASP A 452 8.89 -8.01 -25.92
C ASP A 452 8.94 -9.11 -24.87
N ASN A 453 7.90 -9.19 -24.04
CA ASN A 453 7.86 -10.11 -22.91
C ASN A 453 6.41 -10.40 -22.45
N PRO A 454 6.17 -11.49 -21.69
CA PRO A 454 4.83 -11.86 -21.22
C PRO A 454 4.42 -11.18 -19.92
N HIS A 455 5.27 -10.32 -19.29
CA HIS A 455 5.06 -9.79 -17.96
C HIS A 455 4.37 -8.43 -17.96
N ALA A 456 4.95 -7.46 -18.69
CA ALA A 456 4.44 -6.10 -18.78
C ALA A 456 4.81 -5.43 -20.10
N LYS A 457 3.88 -4.67 -20.69
CA LYS A 457 4.17 -3.83 -21.84
C LYS A 457 5.10 -2.67 -21.44
N SER A 458 5.83 -2.13 -22.42
CA SER A 458 6.78 -1.03 -22.20
C SER A 458 7.99 -1.41 -21.33
N TYR A 459 8.38 -2.67 -21.34
CA TYR A 459 9.45 -3.21 -20.49
C TYR A 459 10.85 -2.92 -21.07
N LEU A 460 11.77 -2.49 -20.17
CA LEU A 460 13.18 -2.18 -20.49
C LEU A 460 14.13 -3.14 -19.78
N ILE A 461 15.21 -3.52 -20.47
CA ILE A 461 16.42 -4.08 -19.85
C ILE A 461 17.55 -3.04 -19.92
N GLY A 462 18.42 -3.05 -18.92
CA GLY A 462 19.63 -2.19 -18.88
C GLY A 462 20.87 -2.96 -19.32
N TYR A 463 21.86 -2.26 -19.87
CA TYR A 463 23.16 -2.80 -20.20
C TYR A 463 24.28 -1.78 -19.95
N VAL A 464 25.34 -2.20 -19.26
CA VAL A 464 26.54 -1.43 -18.97
C VAL A 464 27.70 -2.12 -19.72
N PRO A 465 28.08 -1.62 -20.93
CA PRO A 465 29.00 -2.32 -21.84
C PRO A 465 30.39 -2.60 -21.25
N ASP A 466 31.00 -1.61 -20.60
CA ASP A 466 32.34 -1.72 -20.02
C ASP A 466 32.41 -2.74 -18.85
N ALA A 467 31.28 -2.98 -18.19
CA ALA A 467 31.12 -4.01 -17.14
C ALA A 467 30.61 -5.35 -17.68
N LYS A 468 30.20 -5.43 -18.96
CA LYS A 468 29.46 -6.56 -19.55
C LYS A 468 28.30 -7.01 -18.65
N LEU A 469 27.59 -6.04 -18.04
CA LEU A 469 26.56 -6.29 -17.03
C LEU A 469 25.20 -5.87 -17.57
N GLY A 470 24.25 -6.79 -17.56
CA GLY A 470 22.83 -6.48 -17.76
C GLY A 470 22.09 -6.20 -16.44
N PHE A 471 20.93 -5.51 -16.55
CA PHE A 471 19.96 -5.38 -15.47
C PHE A 471 18.59 -5.87 -15.94
N VAL A 472 17.98 -6.75 -15.16
CA VAL A 472 16.69 -7.37 -15.46
C VAL A 472 15.88 -7.59 -14.19
N THR A 473 14.56 -7.58 -14.31
CA THR A 473 13.65 -7.87 -13.20
C THR A 473 12.47 -8.72 -13.67
N ASP A 474 11.76 -9.42 -12.79
CA ASP A 474 10.56 -10.25 -13.00
C ASP A 474 10.61 -11.33 -14.08
N LEU A 475 11.35 -11.11 -15.17
CA LEU A 475 11.55 -12.11 -16.19
C LEU A 475 12.60 -13.15 -15.78
N TRP A 476 13.56 -12.72 -14.97
CA TRP A 476 14.61 -13.54 -14.39
C TRP A 476 15.06 -12.95 -13.04
N SER A 477 15.25 -13.83 -12.05
CA SER A 477 15.83 -13.50 -10.73
C SER A 477 17.23 -14.11 -10.62
N PRO A 478 18.27 -13.47 -11.17
CA PRO A 478 19.63 -14.05 -11.21
C PRO A 478 20.13 -14.39 -9.80
N GLY A 479 20.78 -15.55 -9.66
CA GLY A 479 21.42 -15.98 -8.42
C GLY A 479 20.50 -16.27 -7.24
N ARG A 480 19.17 -16.17 -7.40
CA ARG A 480 18.20 -16.53 -6.35
C ARG A 480 17.77 -17.99 -6.45
N ASP A 481 17.33 -18.38 -7.64
CA ASP A 481 16.79 -19.71 -7.89
C ASP A 481 17.59 -20.41 -8.98
N PRO A 482 17.75 -21.75 -8.94
CA PRO A 482 18.33 -22.49 -10.04
C PRO A 482 17.48 -22.34 -11.30
N LEU A 483 18.12 -22.36 -12.46
CA LEU A 483 17.38 -22.34 -13.72
C LEU A 483 16.51 -23.61 -13.83
N PRO A 484 15.29 -23.50 -14.37
CA PRO A 484 14.42 -24.66 -14.57
C PRO A 484 15.00 -25.60 -15.65
N ALA A 485 14.55 -26.86 -15.63
CA ALA A 485 14.98 -27.85 -16.64
C ALA A 485 14.56 -27.50 -18.07
N LYS A 486 13.54 -26.67 -18.24
CA LYS A 486 13.07 -26.14 -19.53
C LYS A 486 12.89 -24.63 -19.43
N ILE A 487 13.26 -23.93 -20.51
CA ILE A 487 13.10 -22.48 -20.54
C ILE A 487 11.62 -22.08 -20.42
N THR A 488 11.36 -21.09 -19.57
CA THR A 488 10.03 -20.52 -19.42
C THR A 488 9.85 -19.29 -20.33
N PRO A 489 8.61 -18.89 -20.68
CA PRO A 489 8.39 -17.72 -21.52
C PRO A 489 9.07 -16.42 -21.01
N PRO A 490 9.10 -16.11 -19.70
CA PRO A 490 9.85 -14.95 -19.21
C PRO A 490 11.37 -15.06 -19.46
N LEU A 491 11.98 -16.21 -19.17
CA LEU A 491 13.41 -16.44 -19.43
C LEU A 491 13.74 -16.39 -20.93
N ALA A 492 12.88 -16.94 -21.77
CA ALA A 492 13.03 -16.87 -23.23
C ALA A 492 12.96 -15.42 -23.75
N ALA A 493 12.14 -14.57 -23.13
CA ALA A 493 12.06 -13.15 -23.49
C ALA A 493 13.38 -12.42 -23.21
N VAL A 494 14.08 -12.74 -22.12
CA VAL A 494 15.41 -12.16 -21.81
C VAL A 494 16.42 -12.54 -22.89
N THR A 495 16.54 -13.82 -23.23
CA THR A 495 17.51 -14.30 -24.24
C THR A 495 17.20 -13.75 -25.62
N ALA A 496 15.92 -13.71 -26.01
CA ALA A 496 15.49 -13.12 -27.28
C ALA A 496 15.77 -11.60 -27.33
N GLY A 497 15.51 -10.90 -26.23
CA GLY A 497 15.80 -9.47 -26.11
C GLY A 497 17.29 -9.15 -26.23
N VAL A 498 18.15 -9.91 -25.53
CA VAL A 498 19.62 -9.78 -25.63
C VAL A 498 20.09 -10.02 -27.06
N LYS A 499 19.59 -11.08 -27.71
CA LYS A 499 19.92 -11.40 -29.11
C LYS A 499 19.48 -10.30 -30.08
N LYS A 500 18.24 -9.79 -29.93
CA LYS A 500 17.69 -8.70 -30.76
C LYS A 500 18.49 -7.42 -30.61
N ALA A 501 18.90 -7.11 -29.35
CA ALA A 501 19.71 -5.93 -29.02
C ALA A 501 21.16 -6.04 -29.51
N GLY A 502 21.65 -7.23 -29.89
CA GLY A 502 23.03 -7.45 -30.33
C GLY A 502 24.07 -7.18 -29.22
N ILE A 503 23.73 -7.42 -27.96
CA ILE A 503 24.59 -7.21 -26.80
C ILE A 503 25.12 -8.52 -26.23
N GLU A 504 26.27 -8.43 -25.54
CA GLU A 504 26.98 -9.59 -25.00
C GLU A 504 27.22 -9.43 -23.48
N PRO A 505 26.15 -9.49 -22.65
CA PRO A 505 26.33 -9.45 -21.21
C PRO A 505 26.98 -10.75 -20.72
N ALA A 506 27.99 -10.64 -19.86
CA ALA A 506 28.57 -11.80 -19.16
C ALA A 506 27.64 -12.25 -18.02
N ARG A 507 26.99 -11.29 -17.35
CA ARG A 507 26.13 -11.52 -16.18
C ARG A 507 25.02 -10.49 -16.10
N PHE A 508 24.01 -10.78 -15.29
CA PHE A 508 22.93 -9.86 -14.97
C PHE A 508 22.85 -9.62 -13.48
N ALA A 509 22.63 -8.36 -13.09
CA ALA A 509 22.10 -7.98 -11.80
C ALA A 509 20.57 -7.99 -11.86
N GLY A 510 19.94 -8.50 -10.81
CA GLY A 510 18.49 -8.64 -10.76
C GLY A 510 17.82 -7.57 -9.91
N GLY A 511 16.72 -7.01 -10.38
CA GLY A 511 15.78 -6.29 -9.52
C GLY A 511 15.20 -7.22 -8.44
N HIS A 512 15.09 -8.51 -8.77
CA HIS A 512 14.90 -9.61 -7.83
C HIS A 512 16.13 -10.53 -7.82
N GLY A 513 16.43 -11.11 -6.65
CA GLY A 513 17.57 -12.00 -6.50
C GLY A 513 18.88 -11.27 -6.27
N SER A 514 19.95 -11.69 -6.94
CA SER A 514 21.29 -11.12 -6.78
C SER A 514 21.96 -10.89 -8.15
N VAL A 515 23.11 -11.54 -8.40
CA VAL A 515 23.81 -11.51 -9.68
C VAL A 515 23.97 -12.94 -10.16
N GLY A 516 23.78 -13.15 -11.45
CA GLY A 516 23.97 -14.47 -12.09
C GLY A 516 24.62 -14.37 -13.45
N ASP A 517 25.41 -15.40 -13.80
CA ASP A 517 26.03 -15.52 -15.12
C ASP A 517 24.96 -15.75 -16.19
N PHE A 518 25.14 -15.12 -17.35
CA PHE A 518 24.20 -15.23 -18.45
C PHE A 518 24.36 -16.52 -19.28
N ALA A 519 25.58 -17.06 -19.36
CA ALA A 519 25.88 -18.24 -20.20
C ALA A 519 24.99 -19.47 -19.90
N PRO A 520 24.66 -19.82 -18.63
CA PRO A 520 23.74 -20.95 -18.37
C PRO A 520 22.34 -20.72 -18.92
N LEU A 521 21.81 -19.49 -18.83
CA LEU A 521 20.50 -19.14 -19.40
C LEU A 521 20.53 -19.16 -20.93
N GLN A 522 21.61 -18.67 -21.54
CA GLN A 522 21.81 -18.68 -22.97
C GLN A 522 21.87 -20.13 -23.51
N LYS A 523 22.57 -21.03 -22.81
CA LYS A 523 22.61 -22.45 -23.14
C LYS A 523 21.20 -23.07 -23.06
N LEU A 524 20.48 -22.85 -22.00
CA LEU A 524 19.10 -23.34 -21.81
C LEU A 524 18.15 -22.89 -22.93
N SER A 525 18.38 -21.71 -23.53
CA SER A 525 17.56 -21.20 -24.64
C SER A 525 17.90 -21.83 -26.00
N SER A 526 19.00 -22.53 -26.08
CA SER A 526 19.48 -23.20 -27.33
C SER A 526 19.10 -24.69 -27.39
N GLU A 527 18.72 -25.25 -26.26
CA GLU A 527 18.19 -26.61 -26.11
C GLU A 527 16.68 -26.64 -26.37
#